data_7d11abb29523650de007f638fb4d6498
#
_entry.id   7d11abb29523650de007f638fb4d6498
#
_cell.length_a   1.000
_cell.length_b   1.000
_cell.length_c   1.000
_cell.angle_alpha   90.00
_cell.angle_beta   90.00
_cell.angle_gamma   90.00
#
_symmetry.space_group_name_H-M   'P 1'
#
loop_
_entity.id
_entity.type
_entity.pdbx_description
1 polymer ?
#
loop_
_entity_poly.entity_id
_entity_poly.type
_entity_poly.pdbx_seq_one_letter_code
_entity_poly.pdbx_strand_id
1 'polypeptide(L)' 'MWCDTHIGNNCVIGGRTMIMPGVRIGNHVYVGGGSIVTKDIPDHCLVAGNPARIIRRGTVISDRGQIIEKGEKI' A
#
# COMPACT_ATOMS: atom_id res chain seq x y z
N MET A 1 -7.15 11.77 -17.41
CA MET A 1 -7.00 10.77 -16.37
C MET A 1 -8.31 10.08 -16.09
N TRP A 2 -8.30 8.82 -16.19
CA TRP A 2 -9.50 8.03 -16.19
C TRP A 2 -9.58 7.09 -15.02
N CYS A 3 -8.78 7.27 -14.01
CA CYS A 3 -8.86 6.40 -12.87
C CYS A 3 -9.16 7.19 -11.61
N ASP A 4 -10.08 6.67 -10.83
CA ASP A 4 -10.41 7.21 -9.53
C ASP A 4 -9.67 6.43 -8.48
N THR A 5 -8.34 6.50 -8.53
CA THR A 5 -7.51 5.86 -7.54
C THR A 5 -7.43 6.75 -6.31
N HIS A 6 -7.75 6.17 -5.15
CA HIS A 6 -7.64 6.86 -3.87
C HIS A 6 -6.51 6.29 -3.06
N ILE A 7 -5.63 7.16 -2.59
CA ILE A 7 -4.54 6.79 -1.69
C ILE A 7 -4.70 7.60 -0.42
N GLY A 8 -4.77 6.90 0.71
CA GLY A 8 -4.95 7.56 2.00
C GLY A 8 -3.69 8.27 2.48
N ASN A 9 -3.68 8.63 3.76
CA ASN A 9 -2.59 9.37 4.38
C ASN A 9 -1.48 8.42 4.84
N ASN A 10 -0.26 8.95 4.93
CA ASN A 10 0.89 8.21 5.45
C ASN A 10 1.14 6.91 4.70
N CYS A 11 1.10 6.97 3.37
CA CYS A 11 1.33 5.81 2.52
C CYS A 11 2.68 5.94 1.83
N VAL A 12 3.32 4.79 1.60
CA VAL A 12 4.53 4.71 0.80
C VAL A 12 4.28 3.81 -0.40
N ILE A 13 4.49 4.34 -1.58
CA ILE A 13 4.34 3.59 -2.82
C ILE A 13 5.73 3.43 -3.41
N GLY A 14 6.20 2.21 -3.49
CA GLY A 14 7.52 1.91 -4.04
C GLY A 14 7.62 2.22 -5.53
N GLY A 15 8.85 2.29 -6.03
CA GLY A 15 9.08 2.57 -7.45
C GLY A 15 8.54 1.47 -8.35
N ARG A 16 8.13 1.85 -9.56
CA ARG A 16 7.58 0.95 -10.57
C ARG A 16 6.32 0.20 -10.11
N THR A 17 5.64 0.74 -9.13
CA THR A 17 4.37 0.18 -8.70
C THR A 17 3.26 0.63 -9.64
N MET A 18 2.40 -0.31 -10.01
CA MET A 18 1.23 0.00 -10.81
C MET A 18 0.00 -0.20 -9.96
N ILE A 19 -0.86 0.81 -9.90
CA ILE A 19 -2.13 0.73 -9.20
C ILE A 19 -3.23 0.75 -10.24
N MET A 20 -4.05 -0.28 -10.25
CA MET A 20 -5.10 -0.39 -11.24
C MET A 20 -6.18 0.66 -11.02
N PRO A 21 -6.88 1.10 -12.08
CA PRO A 21 -7.94 2.09 -11.93
C PRO A 21 -9.02 1.63 -10.96
N GLY A 22 -9.50 2.58 -10.15
CA GLY A 22 -10.57 2.32 -9.21
C GLY A 22 -10.14 1.69 -7.90
N VAL A 23 -8.86 1.37 -7.73
CA VAL A 23 -8.35 0.77 -6.50
C VAL A 23 -8.26 1.84 -5.41
N ARG A 24 -8.65 1.48 -4.20
CA ARG A 24 -8.52 2.33 -3.03
C ARG A 24 -7.48 1.78 -2.09
N ILE A 25 -6.57 2.65 -1.67
CA ILE A 25 -5.53 2.31 -0.71
C ILE A 25 -5.80 3.09 0.57
N GLY A 26 -5.89 2.38 1.68
CA GLY A 26 -6.19 2.99 2.97
C GLY A 26 -5.02 3.81 3.52
N ASN A 27 -5.09 4.11 4.81
CA ASN A 27 -4.05 4.88 5.50
C ASN A 27 -2.96 3.95 6.03
N HIS A 28 -1.75 4.48 6.16
CA HIS A 28 -0.61 3.70 6.68
C HIS A 28 -0.37 2.41 5.91
N VAL A 29 -0.39 2.52 4.57
CA VAL A 29 -0.15 1.38 3.69
C VAL A 29 1.23 1.52 3.06
N TYR A 30 2.00 0.47 3.10
CA TYR A 30 3.28 0.41 2.43
C TYR A 30 3.17 -0.55 1.25
N VAL A 31 3.46 -0.06 0.05
CA VAL A 31 3.44 -0.87 -1.16
C VAL A 31 4.87 -1.06 -1.64
N GLY A 32 5.33 -2.29 -1.67
CA GLY A 32 6.68 -2.62 -2.11
C GLY A 32 6.90 -2.28 -3.58
N GLY A 33 8.12 -1.94 -3.95
CA GLY A 33 8.46 -1.59 -5.33
C GLY A 33 8.18 -2.72 -6.31
N GLY A 34 7.75 -2.35 -7.51
CA GLY A 34 7.46 -3.32 -8.56
C GLY A 34 6.15 -4.07 -8.38
N SER A 35 5.33 -3.67 -7.44
CA SER A 35 4.06 -4.34 -7.17
C SER A 35 2.98 -3.89 -8.15
N ILE A 36 2.00 -4.76 -8.37
CA ILE A 36 0.82 -4.42 -9.14
C ILE A 36 -0.39 -4.59 -8.26
N VAL A 37 -1.01 -3.46 -7.89
CA VAL A 37 -2.14 -3.45 -6.97
C VAL A 37 -3.42 -3.57 -7.77
N THR A 38 -4.13 -4.68 -7.60
CA THR A 38 -5.34 -4.98 -8.36
C THR A 38 -6.60 -4.93 -7.52
N LYS A 39 -6.47 -4.85 -6.21
CA LYS A 39 -7.60 -4.83 -5.28
C LYS A 39 -7.39 -3.75 -4.23
N ASP A 40 -8.49 -3.33 -3.60
CA ASP A 40 -8.42 -2.35 -2.52
C ASP A 40 -7.55 -2.87 -1.39
N ILE A 41 -6.80 -1.95 -0.80
CA ILE A 41 -5.93 -2.27 0.33
C ILE A 41 -6.48 -1.59 1.57
N PRO A 42 -6.80 -2.35 2.63
CA PRO A 42 -7.26 -1.74 3.88
C PRO A 42 -6.15 -0.98 4.59
N ASP A 43 -6.53 -0.22 5.63
CA ASP A 43 -5.58 0.55 6.42
C ASP A 43 -4.56 -0.35 7.10
N HIS A 44 -3.38 0.21 7.36
CA HIS A 44 -2.33 -0.45 8.15
C HIS A 44 -1.90 -1.79 7.56
N CYS A 45 -1.62 -1.80 6.26
CA CYS A 45 -1.16 -3.02 5.58
C CYS A 45 0.15 -2.77 4.87
N LEU A 46 0.95 -3.82 4.79
CA LEU A 46 2.15 -3.84 3.96
C LEU A 46 1.90 -4.86 2.86
N VAL A 47 1.99 -4.40 1.62
CA VAL A 47 1.69 -5.24 0.46
C VAL A 47 2.86 -5.25 -0.50
N ALA A 48 2.98 -6.32 -1.27
CA ALA A 48 4.01 -6.43 -2.30
C ALA A 48 3.67 -7.57 -3.27
N GLY A 49 4.28 -7.53 -4.42
CA GLY A 49 4.19 -8.61 -5.40
C GLY A 49 3.31 -8.28 -6.59
N ASN A 50 3.19 -9.25 -7.47
CA ASN A 50 2.39 -9.17 -8.68
C ASN A 50 1.57 -10.46 -8.82
N PRO A 51 0.26 -10.42 -8.55
CA PRO A 51 -0.48 -9.28 -7.98
C PRO A 51 -0.06 -9.00 -6.53
N ALA A 52 -0.22 -7.75 -6.11
CA ALA A 52 0.15 -7.36 -4.75
C ALA A 52 -0.72 -8.09 -3.74
N ARG A 53 -0.07 -8.59 -2.69
CA ARG A 53 -0.75 -9.30 -1.62
C ARG A 53 -0.37 -8.71 -0.29
N ILE A 54 -1.27 -8.79 0.67
CA ILE A 54 -1.01 -8.30 2.02
C ILE A 54 0.00 -9.23 2.68
N ILE A 55 1.15 -8.67 3.05
CA ILE A 55 2.23 -9.42 3.70
C ILE A 55 2.17 -9.24 5.20
N ARG A 56 1.82 -8.05 5.65
CA ARG A 56 1.74 -7.72 7.07
C ARG A 56 0.53 -6.86 7.34
N ARG A 57 0.02 -6.93 8.56
CA ARG A 57 -1.08 -6.08 9.03
C ARG A 57 -0.64 -5.37 10.29
N GLY A 58 -1.20 -4.19 10.53
CA GLY A 58 -0.83 -3.38 11.69
C GLY A 58 0.38 -2.50 11.43
N THR A 59 0.70 -2.26 10.16
CA THR A 59 1.80 -1.38 9.78
C THR A 59 1.47 0.07 10.12
N VAL A 60 2.43 0.78 10.69
CA VAL A 60 2.29 2.21 10.97
C VAL A 60 3.41 2.95 10.26
N ILE A 61 3.06 3.99 9.54
CA ILE A 61 4.00 4.77 8.74
C ILE A 61 3.98 6.20 9.24
N SER A 62 5.17 6.78 9.45
CA SER A 62 5.31 8.15 9.91
C SER A 62 4.94 9.14 8.81
N ASP A 63 4.81 10.42 9.18
CA ASP A 63 4.55 11.50 8.23
C ASP A 63 5.66 11.63 7.18
N ARG A 64 6.84 11.11 7.47
CA ARG A 64 7.97 11.15 6.55
C ARG A 64 8.09 9.91 5.69
N GLY A 65 7.14 8.99 5.75
CA GLY A 65 7.16 7.78 4.96
C GLY A 65 8.04 6.68 5.53
N GLN A 66 8.42 6.77 6.79
CA GLN A 66 9.22 5.73 7.43
C GLN A 66 8.32 4.75 8.19
N ILE A 67 8.67 3.49 8.14
CA ILE A 67 7.92 2.47 8.87
C ILE A 67 8.26 2.57 10.35
N ILE A 68 7.27 2.92 11.17
CA ILE A 68 7.41 2.97 12.63
C ILE A 68 7.16 1.58 13.20
N GLU A 69 6.14 0.92 12.67
CA GLU A 69 5.74 -0.42 13.10
C GLU A 69 5.52 -1.27 11.86
N LYS A 70 6.18 -2.41 11.79
CA LYS A 70 6.03 -3.29 10.62
C LYS A 70 4.72 -4.06 10.64
N GLY A 71 4.17 -4.26 11.82
CA GLY A 71 2.98 -5.08 11.96
C GLY A 71 3.29 -6.56 12.02
N GLU A 72 2.25 -7.37 12.02
CA GLU A 72 2.37 -8.81 12.10
C GLU A 72 2.38 -9.44 10.72
N LYS A 73 3.26 -10.42 10.55
CA LYS A 73 3.33 -11.19 9.31
C LYS A 73 2.12 -12.12 9.23
N ILE A 74 1.55 -12.15 8.04
CA ILE A 74 0.42 -13.03 7.74
C ILE A 74 0.89 -14.42 7.34
#